data_d6146939843410b73a23372099334db7
#
_entry.id   d6146939843410b73a23372099334db7
#
_cell.length_a   1.000
_cell.length_b   1.000
_cell.length_c   1.000
_cell.angle_alpha   90.00
_cell.angle_beta   90.00
_cell.angle_gamma   90.00
#
_symmetry.space_group_name_H-M   'P 1'
#
loop_
_entity.id
_entity.type
_entity.pdbx_description
1 polymer ?
#
loop_
_entity_poly.entity_id
_entity_poly.type
_entity_poly.pdbx_seq_one_letter_code
_entity_poly.pdbx_strand_id
1 'polypeptide(L)'
;MTGSKPPTKVTGKPGAKRRGRPCKPRTLATSPHLDAFLDMLTAERGAAVNTRLAYERDLADLGRWLAQRSVALEAAGTEDLRAYLAVQSKDGAPRTVARRLSAMRQFYRFLLSEGRRVDDPASPLDSPKQGRPLPKILTEAEVGAMLSTAEARGGPEGLRLVALLEVLYATGLRVSELVGLPMTAIMRDGRGLLVRGKGGKERMVPLSDPALAALAGYIPFRGHFIPPAAGADAGHSPFLFPSRSSGEGHLTRQRFAQLLKQLAIDSGIDPEKVSPHVLRHAFATHLLDHGADLRSVQKMLGHADIATTQIYTHVVTERLKKVMHDHHPLARRKVEEPSEG
;
A
#
# COMPACT_ATOMS: atom_id res chain seq x y z
N MET A 1 -61.61 -47.18 -6.74
CA MET A 1 -60.75 -47.00 -5.57
C MET A 1 -59.34 -46.60 -6.04
N THR A 2 -59.12 -45.32 -6.15
CA THR A 2 -57.87 -44.77 -6.66
C THR A 2 -57.20 -43.98 -5.52
N GLY A 3 -56.10 -44.53 -5.00
CA GLY A 3 -55.29 -43.92 -3.95
C GLY A 3 -54.28 -42.96 -4.54
N SER A 4 -54.48 -41.68 -4.28
CA SER A 4 -53.58 -40.62 -4.66
C SER A 4 -52.45 -40.48 -3.60
N LYS A 5 -51.20 -40.56 -4.02
CA LYS A 5 -49.99 -40.34 -3.25
C LYS A 5 -49.66 -38.84 -3.19
N PRO A 6 -49.33 -38.24 -2.02
CA PRO A 6 -48.95 -36.84 -1.96
C PRO A 6 -47.50 -36.61 -2.44
N PRO A 7 -47.14 -35.39 -2.91
CA PRO A 7 -45.81 -35.07 -3.42
C PRO A 7 -44.79 -34.87 -2.29
N THR A 8 -43.61 -35.43 -2.49
CA THR A 8 -42.46 -35.34 -1.62
C THR A 8 -41.85 -33.91 -1.67
N LYS A 9 -41.79 -33.21 -0.53
CA LYS A 9 -41.08 -31.93 -0.38
C LYS A 9 -39.57 -32.17 -0.43
N VAL A 10 -38.92 -31.64 -1.46
CA VAL A 10 -37.46 -31.53 -1.54
C VAL A 10 -37.03 -30.29 -0.76
N THR A 11 -36.52 -30.49 0.47
CA THR A 11 -35.86 -29.41 1.24
C THR A 11 -34.42 -29.33 0.83
N GLY A 12 -34.09 -28.42 -0.09
CA GLY A 12 -32.72 -28.04 -0.40
C GLY A 12 -32.09 -27.24 0.75
N LYS A 13 -31.09 -27.82 1.41
CA LYS A 13 -30.26 -27.09 2.41
C LYS A 13 -29.44 -26.05 1.68
N PRO A 14 -29.37 -24.79 2.16
CA PRO A 14 -28.49 -23.79 1.57
C PRO A 14 -27.03 -24.17 1.83
N GLY A 15 -26.25 -24.25 0.73
CA GLY A 15 -24.84 -24.59 0.75
C GLY A 15 -24.03 -23.63 1.65
N ALA A 16 -23.44 -24.20 2.70
CA ALA A 16 -22.51 -23.49 3.58
C ALA A 16 -21.30 -23.01 2.74
N LYS A 17 -21.12 -21.69 2.64
CA LYS A 17 -19.92 -21.07 2.08
C LYS A 17 -18.70 -21.62 2.83
N ARG A 18 -17.85 -22.37 2.16
CA ARG A 18 -16.57 -22.84 2.68
C ARG A 18 -15.75 -21.64 3.12
N ARG A 19 -15.64 -21.41 4.41
CA ARG A 19 -14.65 -20.50 5.00
C ARG A 19 -13.28 -20.98 4.54
N GLY A 20 -12.54 -20.11 3.87
CA GLY A 20 -11.16 -20.39 3.49
C GLY A 20 -10.38 -20.85 4.71
N ARG A 21 -9.80 -22.06 4.59
CA ARG A 21 -8.95 -22.64 5.61
C ARG A 21 -7.81 -21.67 5.90
N PRO A 22 -7.52 -21.28 7.15
CA PRO A 22 -6.35 -20.45 7.44
C PRO A 22 -5.12 -21.17 6.90
N CYS A 23 -4.35 -20.48 6.08
CA CYS A 23 -3.09 -21.00 5.56
C CYS A 23 -2.19 -21.25 6.76
N LYS A 24 -1.99 -22.53 7.14
CA LYS A 24 -0.99 -22.90 8.16
C LYS A 24 0.33 -22.33 7.70
N PRO A 25 1.15 -21.71 8.58
CA PRO A 25 2.51 -21.35 8.24
C PRO A 25 3.20 -22.65 7.80
N ARG A 26 3.50 -22.76 6.51
CA ARG A 26 4.32 -23.84 5.99
C ARG A 26 5.69 -23.64 6.62
N THR A 27 6.08 -24.53 7.52
CA THR A 27 7.45 -24.67 8.00
C THR A 27 8.32 -24.79 6.73
N LEU A 28 8.94 -23.70 6.35
CA LEU A 28 9.97 -23.67 5.34
C LEU A 28 11.14 -24.44 5.95
N ALA A 29 11.76 -25.35 5.20
CA ALA A 29 13.06 -25.83 5.56
C ALA A 29 14.00 -24.63 5.51
N THR A 30 14.15 -23.96 6.65
CA THR A 30 14.99 -22.79 6.81
C THR A 30 16.42 -23.28 6.89
N SER A 31 17.22 -22.87 5.93
CA SER A 31 18.67 -23.03 6.02
C SER A 31 19.19 -22.10 7.12
N PRO A 32 20.02 -22.53 8.05
CA PRO A 32 20.64 -21.68 9.06
C PRO A 32 21.34 -20.44 8.46
N HIS A 33 21.86 -20.59 7.24
CA HIS A 33 22.51 -19.50 6.51
C HIS A 33 21.49 -18.46 5.99
N LEU A 34 20.25 -18.87 5.67
CA LEU A 34 19.18 -17.95 5.29
C LEU A 34 18.77 -17.09 6.49
N ASP A 35 18.61 -17.70 7.65
CA ASP A 35 18.25 -16.97 8.87
C ASP A 35 19.34 -15.97 9.26
N ALA A 36 20.63 -16.39 9.25
CA ALA A 36 21.77 -15.51 9.49
C ALA A 36 21.83 -14.33 8.49
N PHE A 37 21.56 -14.58 7.21
CA PHE A 37 21.47 -13.53 6.20
C PHE A 37 20.34 -12.52 6.48
N LEU A 38 19.17 -13.00 6.86
CA LEU A 38 18.02 -12.15 7.18
C LEU A 38 18.27 -11.30 8.44
N ASP A 39 18.97 -11.86 9.41
CA ASP A 39 19.37 -11.16 10.63
C ASP A 39 20.42 -10.08 10.32
N MET A 40 21.43 -10.38 9.52
CA MET A 40 22.42 -9.40 9.03
C MET A 40 21.73 -8.25 8.27
N LEU A 41 20.78 -8.54 7.37
CA LEU A 41 20.04 -7.51 6.65
C LEU A 41 19.31 -6.54 7.60
N THR A 42 18.82 -7.08 8.72
CA THR A 42 18.06 -6.29 9.69
C THR A 42 19.00 -5.50 10.61
N ALA A 43 20.00 -6.18 11.20
CA ALA A 43 20.87 -5.62 12.21
C ALA A 43 21.94 -4.67 11.64
N GLU A 44 22.57 -5.04 10.52
CA GLU A 44 23.69 -4.27 9.98
C GLU A 44 23.28 -3.29 8.87
N ARG A 45 22.33 -3.69 8.02
CA ARG A 45 21.93 -2.87 6.86
C ARG A 45 20.64 -2.09 7.07
N GLY A 46 19.99 -2.22 8.22
CA GLY A 46 18.76 -1.49 8.54
C GLY A 46 17.66 -1.74 7.51
N ALA A 47 17.61 -2.93 6.90
CA ALA A 47 16.64 -3.24 5.86
C ALA A 47 15.21 -3.12 6.40
N ALA A 48 14.33 -2.51 5.61
CA ALA A 48 12.92 -2.42 5.99
C ALA A 48 12.30 -3.82 6.13
N VAL A 49 11.39 -4.01 7.09
CA VAL A 49 10.69 -5.28 7.35
C VAL A 49 10.13 -5.89 6.07
N ASN A 50 9.53 -5.09 5.19
CA ASN A 50 8.99 -5.58 3.92
C ASN A 50 10.07 -6.08 2.96
N THR A 51 11.26 -5.50 2.98
CA THR A 51 12.41 -5.97 2.17
C THR A 51 12.89 -7.31 2.68
N ARG A 52 13.06 -7.46 4.01
CA ARG A 52 13.39 -8.72 4.65
C ARG A 52 12.41 -9.83 4.29
N LEU A 53 11.10 -9.57 4.48
CA LEU A 53 10.03 -10.52 4.16
C LEU A 53 9.95 -10.86 2.67
N ALA A 54 10.27 -9.92 1.78
CA ALA A 54 10.31 -10.18 0.35
C ALA A 54 11.47 -11.09 -0.01
N TYR A 55 12.67 -10.83 0.53
CA TYR A 55 13.86 -11.64 0.29
C TYR A 55 13.74 -13.04 0.90
N GLU A 56 13.19 -13.14 2.11
CA GLU A 56 12.87 -14.42 2.73
C GLU A 56 11.99 -15.30 1.83
N ARG A 57 10.89 -14.74 1.29
CA ARG A 57 10.01 -15.47 0.37
C ARG A 57 10.70 -15.86 -0.93
N ASP A 58 11.50 -14.96 -1.50
CA ASP A 58 12.18 -15.19 -2.77
C ASP A 58 13.22 -16.29 -2.64
N LEU A 59 14.03 -16.28 -1.57
CA LEU A 59 15.07 -17.29 -1.31
C LEU A 59 14.46 -18.63 -0.87
N ALA A 60 13.38 -18.61 -0.11
CA ALA A 60 12.65 -19.82 0.23
C ALA A 60 11.99 -20.46 -1.01
N ASP A 61 11.54 -19.66 -1.98
CA ASP A 61 11.00 -20.16 -3.25
C ASP A 61 12.11 -20.79 -4.10
N LEU A 62 13.27 -20.15 -4.19
CA LEU A 62 14.46 -20.70 -4.82
C LEU A 62 14.89 -22.01 -4.16
N GLY A 63 14.98 -22.04 -2.82
CA GLY A 63 15.39 -23.24 -2.07
C GLY A 63 14.47 -24.43 -2.32
N ARG A 64 13.15 -24.21 -2.40
CA ARG A 64 12.18 -25.26 -2.76
C ARG A 64 12.38 -25.79 -4.19
N TRP A 65 12.66 -24.90 -5.13
CA TRP A 65 12.90 -25.27 -6.52
C TRP A 65 14.21 -26.08 -6.67
N LEU A 66 15.27 -25.68 -5.95
CA LEU A 66 16.55 -26.39 -5.91
C LEU A 66 16.43 -27.76 -5.23
N ALA A 67 15.67 -27.85 -4.12
CA ALA A 67 15.44 -29.10 -3.41
C ALA A 67 14.80 -30.18 -4.29
N GLN A 68 13.95 -29.82 -5.26
CA GLN A 68 13.39 -30.75 -6.26
C GLN A 68 14.48 -31.35 -7.19
N ARG A 69 15.65 -30.73 -7.22
CA ARG A 69 16.84 -31.14 -8.00
C ARG A 69 17.94 -31.69 -7.12
N SER A 70 17.65 -31.95 -5.84
CA SER A 70 18.62 -32.41 -4.85
C SER A 70 19.80 -31.44 -4.68
N VAL A 71 19.61 -30.17 -4.89
CA VAL A 71 20.60 -29.10 -4.71
C VAL A 71 20.26 -28.29 -3.46
N ALA A 72 21.22 -28.13 -2.55
CA ALA A 72 21.06 -27.25 -1.39
C ALA A 72 21.14 -25.77 -1.83
N LEU A 73 20.40 -24.88 -1.13
CA LEU A 73 20.40 -23.46 -1.44
C LEU A 73 21.82 -22.84 -1.47
N GLU A 74 22.66 -23.25 -0.53
CA GLU A 74 24.03 -22.77 -0.41
C GLU A 74 24.97 -23.33 -1.47
N ALA A 75 24.63 -24.50 -2.04
CA ALA A 75 25.47 -25.21 -3.01
C ALA A 75 25.13 -24.89 -4.47
N ALA A 76 24.06 -24.15 -4.73
CA ALA A 76 23.62 -23.87 -6.09
C ALA A 76 24.69 -23.15 -6.91
N GLY A 77 24.86 -23.61 -8.14
CA GLY A 77 25.77 -23.01 -9.13
C GLY A 77 25.06 -21.96 -10.00
N THR A 78 25.87 -21.28 -10.83
CA THR A 78 25.33 -20.24 -11.77
C THR A 78 24.27 -20.80 -12.70
N GLU A 79 24.44 -22.03 -13.19
CA GLU A 79 23.51 -22.67 -14.11
C GLU A 79 22.16 -22.98 -13.43
N ASP A 80 22.19 -23.40 -12.16
CA ASP A 80 20.96 -23.62 -11.38
C ASP A 80 20.18 -22.33 -11.23
N LEU A 81 20.85 -21.24 -10.88
CA LEU A 81 20.25 -19.93 -10.71
C LEU A 81 19.71 -19.39 -12.05
N ARG A 82 20.44 -19.60 -13.15
CA ARG A 82 20.00 -19.23 -14.49
C ARG A 82 18.75 -20.00 -14.90
N ALA A 83 18.74 -21.32 -14.68
CA ALA A 83 17.59 -22.17 -14.98
C ALA A 83 16.36 -21.75 -14.15
N TYR A 84 16.53 -21.45 -12.85
CA TYR A 84 15.44 -20.92 -12.03
C TYR A 84 14.90 -19.61 -12.57
N LEU A 85 15.76 -18.64 -12.88
CA LEU A 85 15.34 -17.35 -13.43
C LEU A 85 14.64 -17.48 -14.78
N ALA A 86 15.08 -18.42 -15.63
CA ALA A 86 14.44 -18.69 -16.91
C ALA A 86 12.98 -19.21 -16.74
N VAL A 87 12.76 -20.09 -15.76
CA VAL A 87 11.40 -20.55 -15.42
C VAL A 87 10.56 -19.40 -14.91
N GLN A 88 11.11 -18.59 -14.00
CA GLN A 88 10.39 -17.44 -13.41
C GLN A 88 10.07 -16.35 -14.44
N SER A 89 10.87 -16.23 -15.49
CA SER A 89 10.67 -15.21 -16.54
C SER A 89 9.55 -15.56 -17.50
N LYS A 90 9.12 -16.81 -17.59
CA LYS A 90 8.00 -17.23 -18.45
C LYS A 90 6.66 -16.70 -17.94
N ASP A 91 6.45 -16.76 -16.63
CA ASP A 91 5.15 -16.44 -16.01
C ASP A 91 5.20 -15.18 -15.14
N GLY A 92 6.38 -14.67 -14.85
CA GLY A 92 6.60 -13.58 -13.89
C GLY A 92 6.82 -12.22 -14.53
N ALA A 93 6.29 -11.16 -13.88
CA ALA A 93 6.61 -9.79 -14.28
C ALA A 93 8.13 -9.52 -14.17
N PRO A 94 8.76 -8.83 -15.15
CA PRO A 94 10.20 -8.55 -15.18
C PRO A 94 10.74 -7.92 -13.88
N ARG A 95 9.94 -7.07 -13.24
CA ARG A 95 10.26 -6.45 -11.95
C ARG A 95 10.39 -7.46 -10.81
N THR A 96 9.55 -8.51 -10.84
CA THR A 96 9.61 -9.59 -9.83
C THR A 96 10.86 -10.43 -10.02
N VAL A 97 11.21 -10.76 -11.26
CA VAL A 97 12.43 -11.50 -11.60
C VAL A 97 13.68 -10.70 -11.19
N ALA A 98 13.70 -9.40 -11.48
CA ALA A 98 14.82 -8.51 -11.07
C ALA A 98 14.96 -8.44 -9.54
N ARG A 99 13.85 -8.41 -8.77
CA ARG A 99 13.91 -8.43 -7.30
C ARG A 99 14.44 -9.77 -6.79
N ARG A 100 14.02 -10.90 -7.36
CA ARG A 100 14.53 -12.24 -7.02
C ARG A 100 16.03 -12.33 -7.27
N LEU A 101 16.50 -11.86 -8.42
CA LEU A 101 17.94 -11.78 -8.70
C LEU A 101 18.69 -10.89 -7.69
N SER A 102 18.11 -9.77 -7.28
CA SER A 102 18.69 -8.92 -6.24
C SER A 102 18.81 -9.64 -4.90
N ALA A 103 17.79 -10.42 -4.49
CA ALA A 103 17.84 -11.24 -3.29
C ALA A 103 18.94 -12.31 -3.36
N MET A 104 19.05 -13.00 -4.50
CA MET A 104 20.13 -14.00 -4.74
C MET A 104 21.51 -13.36 -4.64
N ARG A 105 21.75 -12.26 -5.37
CA ARG A 105 23.04 -11.55 -5.33
C ARG A 105 23.44 -11.14 -3.92
N GLN A 106 22.50 -10.66 -3.12
CA GLN A 106 22.83 -10.28 -1.74
C GLN A 106 23.08 -11.49 -0.84
N PHE A 107 22.36 -12.58 -1.04
CA PHE A 107 22.54 -13.81 -0.28
C PHE A 107 23.89 -14.49 -0.59
N TYR A 108 24.23 -14.67 -1.87
CA TYR A 108 25.49 -15.33 -2.24
C TYR A 108 26.72 -14.47 -1.92
N ARG A 109 26.62 -13.14 -2.01
CA ARG A 109 27.66 -12.22 -1.50
C ARG A 109 27.84 -12.35 0.02
N PHE A 110 26.75 -12.49 0.75
CA PHE A 110 26.83 -12.75 2.18
C PHE A 110 27.55 -14.08 2.45
N LEU A 111 27.20 -15.17 1.78
CA LEU A 111 27.89 -16.45 1.94
C LEU A 111 29.40 -16.37 1.60
N LEU A 112 29.73 -15.61 0.57
CA LEU A 112 31.13 -15.35 0.20
C LEU A 112 31.86 -14.55 1.29
N SER A 113 31.26 -13.48 1.81
CA SER A 113 31.85 -12.65 2.87
C SER A 113 32.03 -13.39 4.19
N GLU A 114 31.13 -14.33 4.50
CA GLU A 114 31.22 -15.21 5.69
C GLU A 114 32.16 -16.43 5.50
N GLY A 115 32.84 -16.51 4.36
CA GLY A 115 33.72 -17.65 4.06
C GLY A 115 32.98 -18.99 3.91
N ARG A 116 31.68 -18.98 3.72
CA ARG A 116 30.84 -20.16 3.50
C ARG A 116 30.88 -20.65 2.05
N ARG A 117 31.32 -19.79 1.13
CA ARG A 117 31.59 -20.07 -0.27
C ARG A 117 32.89 -19.39 -0.70
N VAL A 118 33.48 -19.89 -1.79
CA VAL A 118 34.67 -19.31 -2.42
C VAL A 118 34.31 -18.49 -3.68
N ASP A 119 33.04 -18.54 -4.11
CA ASP A 119 32.53 -17.88 -5.33
C ASP A 119 31.17 -17.22 -5.10
N ASP A 120 30.78 -16.32 -6.00
CA ASP A 120 29.43 -15.72 -6.10
C ASP A 120 28.74 -16.17 -7.39
N PRO A 121 27.92 -17.26 -7.34
CA PRO A 121 27.25 -17.79 -8.53
C PRO A 121 26.20 -16.85 -9.13
N ALA A 122 25.77 -15.84 -8.39
CA ALA A 122 24.81 -14.84 -8.89
C ALA A 122 25.47 -13.63 -9.58
N SER A 123 26.79 -13.49 -9.45
CA SER A 123 27.56 -12.38 -10.05
C SER A 123 27.44 -12.31 -11.58
N PRO A 124 27.57 -13.42 -12.35
CA PRO A 124 27.52 -13.39 -13.81
C PRO A 124 26.11 -13.34 -14.40
N LEU A 125 25.05 -13.34 -13.58
CA LEU A 125 23.67 -13.31 -14.06
C LEU A 125 23.24 -11.89 -14.42
N ASP A 126 22.70 -11.70 -15.61
CA ASP A 126 22.18 -10.40 -16.03
C ASP A 126 20.81 -10.11 -15.47
N SER A 127 20.56 -8.83 -15.19
CA SER A 127 19.24 -8.37 -14.80
C SER A 127 18.32 -8.35 -16.02
N PRO A 128 17.08 -8.87 -15.92
CA PRO A 128 16.16 -8.80 -17.05
C PRO A 128 15.98 -7.34 -17.50
N LYS A 129 16.04 -7.13 -18.82
CA LYS A 129 15.79 -5.81 -19.41
C LYS A 129 14.36 -5.36 -19.02
N GLN A 130 14.26 -4.39 -18.15
CA GLN A 130 12.99 -3.77 -17.81
C GLN A 130 12.69 -2.74 -18.91
N GLY A 131 11.66 -2.99 -19.72
CA GLY A 131 11.08 -1.90 -20.50
C GLY A 131 10.67 -0.77 -19.53
N ARG A 132 10.94 0.47 -19.87
CA ARG A 132 10.39 1.62 -19.11
C ARG A 132 8.96 1.82 -19.59
N PRO A 133 7.94 1.31 -18.86
CA PRO A 133 6.56 1.64 -19.20
C PRO A 133 6.41 3.16 -19.08
N LEU A 134 5.67 3.74 -20.03
CA LEU A 134 5.30 5.16 -19.91
C LEU A 134 4.66 5.39 -18.54
N PRO A 135 4.99 6.49 -17.87
CA PRO A 135 4.39 6.83 -16.60
C PRO A 135 2.86 6.89 -16.77
N LYS A 136 2.14 6.13 -15.96
CA LYS A 136 0.68 6.24 -15.88
C LYS A 136 0.41 7.52 -15.09
N ILE A 137 -0.15 8.53 -15.72
CA ILE A 137 -0.48 9.81 -15.10
C ILE A 137 -2.01 9.93 -15.14
N LEU A 138 -2.62 10.29 -14.02
CA LEU A 138 -4.01 10.72 -13.94
C LEU A 138 -4.05 12.23 -14.14
N THR A 139 -4.93 12.71 -14.99
CA THR A 139 -5.22 14.12 -15.16
C THR A 139 -6.07 14.64 -14.00
N GLU A 140 -6.09 15.95 -13.80
CA GLU A 140 -6.96 16.60 -12.80
C GLU A 140 -8.44 16.31 -13.07
N ALA A 141 -8.85 16.30 -14.35
CA ALA A 141 -10.20 15.95 -14.74
C ALA A 141 -10.56 14.51 -14.36
N GLU A 142 -9.65 13.54 -14.54
CA GLU A 142 -9.86 12.16 -14.14
C GLU A 142 -9.97 12.03 -12.60
N VAL A 143 -9.13 12.75 -11.85
CA VAL A 143 -9.23 12.79 -10.37
C VAL A 143 -10.55 13.43 -9.93
N GLY A 144 -10.96 14.54 -10.56
CA GLY A 144 -12.24 15.18 -10.31
C GLY A 144 -13.44 14.28 -10.59
N ALA A 145 -13.42 13.53 -11.70
CA ALA A 145 -14.46 12.54 -12.03
C ALA A 145 -14.56 11.43 -10.99
N MET A 146 -13.41 10.92 -10.50
CA MET A 146 -13.40 9.93 -9.42
C MET A 146 -14.01 10.48 -8.13
N LEU A 147 -13.70 11.71 -7.76
CA LEU A 147 -14.26 12.36 -6.57
C LEU A 147 -15.79 12.52 -6.70
N SER A 148 -16.27 13.06 -7.82
CA SER A 148 -17.71 13.21 -8.06
C SER A 148 -18.45 11.87 -8.05
N THR A 149 -17.85 10.82 -8.62
CA THR A 149 -18.43 9.46 -8.56
C THR A 149 -18.45 8.91 -7.14
N ALA A 150 -17.43 9.20 -6.33
CA ALA A 150 -17.40 8.79 -4.92
C ALA A 150 -18.46 9.53 -4.09
N GLU A 151 -18.65 10.82 -4.32
CA GLU A 151 -19.70 11.65 -3.72
C GLU A 151 -21.11 11.11 -4.05
N ALA A 152 -21.34 10.78 -5.33
CA ALA A 152 -22.62 10.25 -5.80
C ALA A 152 -22.99 8.89 -5.19
N ARG A 153 -22.04 8.11 -4.67
CA ARG A 153 -22.35 6.85 -3.97
C ARG A 153 -23.12 7.06 -2.68
N GLY A 154 -22.95 8.20 -2.02
CA GLY A 154 -23.60 8.53 -0.77
C GLY A 154 -23.33 7.58 0.39
N GLY A 155 -23.97 7.81 1.52
CA GLY A 155 -23.88 6.98 2.71
C GLY A 155 -22.46 6.85 3.30
N PRO A 156 -22.29 6.04 4.35
CA PRO A 156 -20.99 5.89 5.03
C PRO A 156 -19.85 5.42 4.11
N GLU A 157 -20.15 4.56 3.13
CA GLU A 157 -19.15 4.04 2.18
C GLU A 157 -18.65 5.12 1.22
N GLY A 158 -19.57 5.95 0.68
CA GLY A 158 -19.21 7.08 -0.18
C GLY A 158 -18.41 8.13 0.58
N LEU A 159 -18.87 8.54 1.76
CA LEU A 159 -18.18 9.50 2.63
C LEU A 159 -16.75 9.04 2.98
N ARG A 160 -16.58 7.75 3.32
CA ARG A 160 -15.23 7.19 3.57
C ARG A 160 -14.35 7.25 2.33
N LEU A 161 -14.91 6.95 1.17
CA LEU A 161 -14.16 6.92 -0.08
C LEU A 161 -13.72 8.32 -0.51
N VAL A 162 -14.61 9.31 -0.38
CA VAL A 162 -14.29 10.73 -0.61
C VAL A 162 -13.17 11.18 0.34
N ALA A 163 -13.29 10.90 1.65
CA ALA A 163 -12.27 11.26 2.63
C ALA A 163 -10.90 10.61 2.33
N LEU A 164 -10.89 9.34 1.93
CA LEU A 164 -9.65 8.64 1.53
C LEU A 164 -9.00 9.28 0.30
N LEU A 165 -9.79 9.62 -0.72
CA LEU A 165 -9.32 10.23 -1.96
C LEU A 165 -8.80 11.64 -1.72
N GLU A 166 -9.59 12.48 -1.05
CA GLU A 166 -9.23 13.87 -0.76
C GLU A 166 -7.97 13.94 0.10
N VAL A 167 -7.88 13.15 1.17
CA VAL A 167 -6.66 13.10 2.00
C VAL A 167 -5.46 12.60 1.20
N LEU A 168 -5.61 11.56 0.38
CA LEU A 168 -4.50 11.05 -0.43
C LEU A 168 -4.02 12.08 -1.45
N TYR A 169 -4.96 12.73 -2.14
CA TYR A 169 -4.66 13.69 -3.18
C TYR A 169 -4.19 15.04 -2.62
N ALA A 170 -4.65 15.46 -1.44
CA ALA A 170 -4.15 16.66 -0.77
C ALA A 170 -2.75 16.49 -0.16
N THR A 171 -2.39 15.28 0.27
CA THR A 171 -1.18 15.07 1.07
C THR A 171 -0.10 14.26 0.38
N GLY A 172 -0.46 13.53 -0.65
CA GLY A 172 0.43 12.59 -1.31
C GLY A 172 0.99 11.50 -0.39
N LEU A 173 0.27 11.09 0.65
CA LEU A 173 0.69 10.03 1.58
C LEU A 173 0.98 8.71 0.87
N ARG A 174 1.89 7.90 1.45
CA ARG A 174 1.98 6.49 1.04
C ARG A 174 0.70 5.77 1.46
N VAL A 175 0.26 4.79 0.67
CA VAL A 175 -0.96 4.03 0.99
C VAL A 175 -0.93 3.43 2.40
N SER A 176 0.23 2.94 2.86
CA SER A 176 0.38 2.41 4.22
C SER A 176 0.26 3.47 5.30
N GLU A 177 0.71 4.69 5.03
CA GLU A 177 0.56 5.84 5.93
C GLU A 177 -0.92 6.24 6.00
N LEU A 178 -1.60 6.37 4.86
CA LEU A 178 -3.01 6.75 4.78
C LEU A 178 -3.93 5.77 5.53
N VAL A 179 -3.87 4.48 5.18
CA VAL A 179 -4.80 3.50 5.77
C VAL A 179 -4.54 3.22 7.25
N GLY A 180 -3.30 3.39 7.70
CA GLY A 180 -2.88 3.23 9.09
C GLY A 180 -2.88 4.53 9.91
N LEU A 181 -3.44 5.64 9.39
CA LEU A 181 -3.53 6.90 10.15
C LEU A 181 -4.29 6.70 11.46
N PRO A 182 -3.71 7.05 12.62
CA PRO A 182 -4.47 7.09 13.87
C PRO A 182 -5.37 8.34 13.91
N MET A 183 -6.43 8.30 14.70
CA MET A 183 -7.26 9.50 14.95
C MET A 183 -6.45 10.67 15.51
N THR A 184 -5.45 10.38 16.32
CA THR A 184 -4.53 11.37 16.90
C THR A 184 -3.61 12.03 15.88
N ALA A 185 -3.57 11.53 14.63
CA ALA A 185 -2.81 12.17 13.55
C ALA A 185 -3.39 13.53 13.15
N ILE A 186 -4.70 13.72 13.32
CA ILE A 186 -5.34 15.01 13.05
C ILE A 186 -4.87 16.01 14.10
N MET A 187 -4.26 17.09 13.63
CA MET A 187 -3.77 18.15 14.51
C MET A 187 -4.91 18.86 15.24
N ARG A 188 -4.64 19.46 16.38
CA ARG A 188 -5.67 20.13 17.21
C ARG A 188 -6.36 21.29 16.50
N ASP A 189 -5.64 21.98 15.60
CA ASP A 189 -6.20 23.05 14.76
C ASP A 189 -6.98 22.51 13.55
N GLY A 190 -7.05 21.19 13.39
CA GLY A 190 -7.70 20.49 12.28
C GLY A 190 -6.98 20.63 10.94
N ARG A 191 -6.02 21.54 10.78
CA ARG A 191 -5.49 21.97 9.47
C ARG A 191 -4.35 21.11 8.92
N GLY A 192 -3.99 20.04 9.58
CA GLY A 192 -2.89 19.18 9.14
C GLY A 192 -2.92 17.81 9.77
N LEU A 193 -2.06 16.93 9.24
CA LEU A 193 -1.83 15.59 9.75
C LEU A 193 -0.39 15.45 10.24
N LEU A 194 -0.20 14.86 11.39
CA LEU A 194 1.10 14.38 11.87
C LEU A 194 1.29 12.94 11.41
N VAL A 195 2.19 12.71 10.46
CA VAL A 195 2.36 11.43 9.80
C VAL A 195 3.69 10.81 10.17
N ARG A 196 3.66 9.56 10.61
CA ARG A 196 4.87 8.78 10.91
C ARG A 196 5.33 8.03 9.67
N GLY A 197 6.50 8.37 9.15
CA GLY A 197 7.10 7.79 7.95
C GLY A 197 8.05 6.62 8.24
N LYS A 198 8.83 6.25 7.22
CA LYS A 198 9.87 5.21 7.33
C LYS A 198 10.89 5.58 8.41
N GLY A 199 11.24 4.60 9.27
CA GLY A 199 12.19 4.81 10.38
C GLY A 199 11.63 5.58 11.56
N GLY A 200 10.30 5.70 11.70
CA GLY A 200 9.66 6.37 12.83
C GLY A 200 9.72 7.91 12.78
N LYS A 201 10.29 8.49 11.71
CA LYS A 201 10.35 9.96 11.54
C LYS A 201 8.96 10.53 11.32
N GLU A 202 8.62 11.54 12.10
CA GLU A 202 7.34 12.24 11.95
C GLU A 202 7.49 13.45 11.02
N ARG A 203 6.44 13.72 10.27
CA ARG A 203 6.30 14.91 9.45
C ARG A 203 4.89 15.44 9.52
N MET A 204 4.75 16.73 9.48
CA MET A 204 3.47 17.40 9.34
C MET A 204 3.17 17.58 7.85
N VAL A 205 1.92 17.30 7.46
CA VAL A 205 1.41 17.52 6.11
C VAL A 205 0.13 18.35 6.22
N PRO A 206 0.05 19.51 5.56
CA PRO A 206 -1.17 20.32 5.57
C PRO A 206 -2.29 19.62 4.80
N LEU A 207 -3.53 19.90 5.19
CA LEU A 207 -4.74 19.49 4.49
C LEU A 207 -5.29 20.66 3.68
N SER A 208 -5.87 20.38 2.52
CA SER A 208 -6.68 21.31 1.75
C SER A 208 -8.09 21.45 2.37
N ASP A 209 -8.76 22.55 2.08
CA ASP A 209 -10.15 22.77 2.56
C ASP A 209 -11.11 21.65 2.12
N PRO A 210 -11.07 21.13 0.86
CA PRO A 210 -11.87 19.94 0.48
C PRO A 210 -11.53 18.70 1.32
N ALA A 211 -10.26 18.43 1.62
CA ALA A 211 -9.89 17.30 2.45
C ALA A 211 -10.39 17.45 3.91
N LEU A 212 -10.39 18.67 4.43
CA LEU A 212 -10.97 18.98 5.74
C LEU A 212 -12.46 18.75 5.76
N ALA A 213 -13.19 19.25 4.77
CA ALA A 213 -14.64 19.06 4.62
C ALA A 213 -14.99 17.57 4.48
N ALA A 214 -14.23 16.82 3.67
CA ALA A 214 -14.41 15.39 3.50
C ALA A 214 -14.19 14.60 4.79
N LEU A 215 -13.17 14.96 5.58
CA LEU A 215 -12.95 14.36 6.90
C LEU A 215 -14.07 14.71 7.89
N ALA A 216 -14.50 15.97 7.93
CA ALA A 216 -15.61 16.39 8.79
C ALA A 216 -16.90 15.63 8.47
N GLY A 217 -17.21 15.42 7.18
CA GLY A 217 -18.37 14.63 6.75
C GLY A 217 -18.24 13.14 7.08
N TYR A 218 -17.04 12.58 7.03
CA TYR A 218 -16.82 11.15 7.26
C TYR A 218 -16.76 10.76 8.74
N ILE A 219 -16.11 11.55 9.59
CA ILE A 219 -15.81 11.20 11.00
C ILE A 219 -17.08 10.80 11.78
N PRO A 220 -18.24 11.46 11.66
CA PRO A 220 -19.45 11.04 12.34
C PRO A 220 -19.93 9.62 11.96
N PHE A 221 -19.66 9.18 10.75
CA PHE A 221 -20.05 7.87 10.23
C PHE A 221 -18.98 6.78 10.40
N ARG A 222 -17.83 7.14 10.96
CA ARG A 222 -16.69 6.23 11.14
C ARG A 222 -17.05 4.97 11.94
N GLY A 223 -17.95 5.09 12.91
CA GLY A 223 -18.47 3.98 13.72
C GLY A 223 -19.05 2.82 12.89
N HIS A 224 -19.57 3.13 11.68
CA HIS A 224 -20.06 2.10 10.75
C HIS A 224 -18.99 1.05 10.39
N PHE A 225 -17.71 1.38 10.43
CA PHE A 225 -16.59 0.52 10.03
C PHE A 225 -15.85 -0.12 11.20
N ILE A 226 -16.26 0.16 12.43
CA ILE A 226 -15.67 -0.43 13.62
C ILE A 226 -16.30 -1.79 13.86
N PRO A 227 -15.53 -2.86 14.12
CA PRO A 227 -16.08 -4.16 14.48
C PRO A 227 -16.98 -4.05 15.71
N PRO A 228 -18.10 -4.76 15.76
CA PRO A 228 -18.85 -4.90 17.00
C PRO A 228 -17.95 -5.62 18.01
N ALA A 229 -17.53 -4.93 19.04
CA ALA A 229 -16.78 -5.50 20.15
C ALA A 229 -17.71 -5.75 21.33
N ALA A 230 -17.43 -6.79 22.12
CA ALA A 230 -18.08 -7.02 23.41
C ALA A 230 -17.28 -6.29 24.50
N GLY A 231 -17.97 -5.60 25.40
CA GLY A 231 -17.35 -4.97 26.58
C GLY A 231 -17.03 -3.47 26.43
N ALA A 232 -16.15 -2.95 27.28
CA ALA A 232 -15.84 -1.52 27.41
C ALA A 232 -15.21 -0.89 26.14
N ASP A 233 -14.61 -1.70 25.26
CA ASP A 233 -14.00 -1.26 24.02
C ASP A 233 -14.98 -1.23 22.82
N ALA A 234 -16.27 -1.49 23.07
CA ALA A 234 -17.29 -1.47 22.03
C ALA A 234 -17.35 -0.11 21.34
N GLY A 235 -17.14 -0.11 20.03
CA GLY A 235 -17.21 1.11 19.22
C GLY A 235 -15.93 1.95 19.18
N HIS A 236 -14.83 1.52 19.79
CA HIS A 236 -13.55 2.23 19.75
C HIS A 236 -12.60 1.63 18.71
N SER A 237 -11.90 2.48 18.02
CA SER A 237 -10.76 2.14 17.16
C SER A 237 -9.76 3.29 17.16
N PRO A 238 -8.46 3.05 17.28
CA PRO A 238 -7.46 4.12 17.23
C PRO A 238 -7.27 4.70 15.83
N PHE A 239 -7.75 4.01 14.79
CA PHE A 239 -7.48 4.38 13.40
C PHE A 239 -8.52 5.32 12.81
N LEU A 240 -8.09 6.24 11.95
CA LEU A 240 -8.97 7.14 11.21
C LEU A 240 -9.85 6.36 10.22
N PHE A 241 -9.32 5.34 9.57
CA PHE A 241 -10.02 4.49 8.62
C PHE A 241 -10.12 3.04 9.12
N PRO A 242 -11.01 2.75 10.10
CA PRO A 242 -11.15 1.41 10.65
C PRO A 242 -11.73 0.42 9.64
N SER A 243 -11.62 -0.88 9.94
CA SER A 243 -12.17 -1.95 9.11
C SER A 243 -12.66 -3.12 9.96
N ARG A 244 -13.90 -3.56 9.70
CA ARG A 244 -14.51 -4.72 10.35
C ARG A 244 -13.90 -6.06 9.97
N SER A 245 -13.30 -6.14 8.78
CA SER A 245 -12.82 -7.39 8.19
C SER A 245 -11.30 -7.53 8.22
N SER A 246 -10.58 -6.53 8.69
CA SER A 246 -9.13 -6.54 8.75
C SER A 246 -8.65 -7.00 10.13
N GLY A 247 -7.72 -7.96 10.16
CA GLY A 247 -7.02 -8.34 11.40
C GLY A 247 -6.12 -7.24 11.98
N GLU A 248 -5.80 -6.21 11.18
CA GLU A 248 -5.01 -5.05 11.60
C GLU A 248 -5.89 -3.94 12.22
N GLY A 249 -7.22 -4.10 12.23
CA GLY A 249 -8.18 -3.13 12.77
C GLY A 249 -8.42 -1.90 11.91
N HIS A 250 -7.67 -1.73 10.82
CA HIS A 250 -7.83 -0.64 9.85
C HIS A 250 -7.99 -1.15 8.42
N LEU A 251 -8.36 -0.27 7.49
CA LEU A 251 -8.47 -0.59 6.08
C LEU A 251 -7.14 -1.13 5.54
N THR A 252 -7.16 -2.26 4.83
CA THR A 252 -5.94 -2.81 4.23
C THR A 252 -5.57 -2.07 2.95
N ARG A 253 -4.26 -2.02 2.64
CA ARG A 253 -3.75 -1.47 1.38
C ARG A 253 -4.39 -2.12 0.15
N GLN A 254 -4.57 -3.44 0.22
CA GLN A 254 -5.20 -4.21 -0.86
C GLN A 254 -6.66 -3.83 -1.05
N ARG A 255 -7.42 -3.70 0.06
CA ARG A 255 -8.82 -3.31 -0.02
C ARG A 255 -8.99 -1.89 -0.57
N PHE A 256 -8.14 -0.96 -0.15
CA PHE A 256 -8.17 0.39 -0.71
C PHE A 256 -7.84 0.40 -2.21
N ALA A 257 -6.84 -0.35 -2.66
CA ALA A 257 -6.54 -0.48 -4.09
C ALA A 257 -7.71 -1.08 -4.88
N GLN A 258 -8.44 -2.06 -4.32
CA GLN A 258 -9.65 -2.60 -4.93
C GLN A 258 -10.77 -1.56 -5.04
N LEU A 259 -10.97 -0.76 -3.97
CA LEU A 259 -11.97 0.33 -3.97
C LEU A 259 -11.65 1.37 -5.05
N LEU A 260 -10.37 1.74 -5.21
CA LEU A 260 -9.93 2.66 -6.26
C LEU A 260 -10.14 2.10 -7.67
N LYS A 261 -9.85 0.82 -7.89
CA LYS A 261 -10.10 0.20 -9.20
C LYS A 261 -11.58 0.14 -9.55
N GLN A 262 -12.43 -0.21 -8.57
CA GLN A 262 -13.86 -0.17 -8.77
C GLN A 262 -14.36 1.24 -9.06
N LEU A 263 -13.87 2.23 -8.32
CA LEU A 263 -14.23 3.62 -8.55
C LEU A 263 -13.79 4.11 -9.93
N ALA A 264 -12.61 3.70 -10.41
CA ALA A 264 -12.15 4.03 -11.75
C ALA A 264 -13.11 3.50 -12.83
N ILE A 265 -13.55 2.24 -12.69
CA ILE A 265 -14.55 1.63 -13.59
C ILE A 265 -15.85 2.45 -13.59
N ASP A 266 -16.36 2.78 -12.41
CA ASP A 266 -17.60 3.53 -12.25
C ASP A 266 -17.50 4.97 -12.80
N SER A 267 -16.27 5.52 -12.83
CA SER A 267 -15.97 6.84 -13.39
C SER A 267 -15.61 6.83 -14.87
N GLY A 268 -15.66 5.67 -15.55
CA GLY A 268 -15.27 5.52 -16.96
C GLY A 268 -13.77 5.63 -17.22
N ILE A 269 -12.93 5.44 -16.19
CA ILE A 269 -11.46 5.53 -16.27
C ILE A 269 -10.88 4.12 -16.31
N ASP A 270 -9.85 3.90 -17.15
CA ASP A 270 -9.13 2.62 -17.20
C ASP A 270 -8.59 2.25 -15.80
N PRO A 271 -9.07 1.16 -15.18
CA PRO A 271 -8.63 0.74 -13.84
C PRO A 271 -7.14 0.40 -13.77
N GLU A 272 -6.50 0.09 -14.90
CA GLU A 272 -5.06 -0.17 -14.93
C GLU A 272 -4.22 1.12 -14.82
N LYS A 273 -4.81 2.28 -15.06
CA LYS A 273 -4.20 3.59 -14.79
C LYS A 273 -4.28 3.99 -13.32
N VAL A 274 -5.18 3.38 -12.53
CA VAL A 274 -5.50 3.85 -11.17
C VAL A 274 -4.89 2.96 -10.12
N SER A 275 -4.12 3.58 -9.23
CA SER A 275 -3.61 2.96 -8.00
C SER A 275 -3.25 4.05 -6.98
N PRO A 276 -3.12 3.72 -5.68
CA PRO A 276 -2.68 4.70 -4.68
C PRO A 276 -1.35 5.37 -5.02
N HIS A 277 -0.44 4.64 -5.67
CA HIS A 277 0.85 5.18 -6.09
C HIS A 277 0.72 6.18 -7.23
N VAL A 278 -0.15 5.90 -8.20
CA VAL A 278 -0.43 6.81 -9.32
C VAL A 278 -1.10 8.09 -8.84
N LEU A 279 -2.08 8.01 -7.91
CA LEU A 279 -2.70 9.19 -7.29
C LEU A 279 -1.68 10.06 -6.54
N ARG A 280 -0.78 9.43 -5.79
CA ARG A 280 0.33 10.15 -5.14
C ARG A 280 1.28 10.80 -6.16
N HIS A 281 1.52 10.15 -7.30
CA HIS A 281 2.33 10.71 -8.37
C HIS A 281 1.61 11.88 -9.04
N ALA A 282 0.31 11.74 -9.31
CA ALA A 282 -0.53 12.83 -9.83
C ALA A 282 -0.49 14.05 -8.91
N PHE A 283 -0.66 13.87 -7.58
CA PHE A 283 -0.49 14.95 -6.60
C PHE A 283 0.83 15.70 -6.79
N ALA A 284 1.96 14.97 -6.88
CA ALA A 284 3.27 15.60 -7.02
C ALA A 284 3.41 16.35 -8.35
N THR A 285 2.95 15.74 -9.44
CA THR A 285 3.03 16.31 -10.80
C THR A 285 2.18 17.56 -10.91
N HIS A 286 0.90 17.49 -10.48
CA HIS A 286 -0.02 18.62 -10.57
C HIS A 286 0.43 19.80 -9.71
N LEU A 287 1.01 19.58 -8.51
CA LEU A 287 1.59 20.66 -7.73
C LEU A 287 2.74 21.34 -8.47
N LEU A 288 3.64 20.56 -9.10
CA LEU A 288 4.75 21.11 -9.88
C LEU A 288 4.27 21.85 -11.12
N ASP A 289 3.28 21.32 -11.84
CA ASP A 289 2.66 21.95 -13.02
C ASP A 289 2.02 23.29 -12.67
N HIS A 290 1.49 23.44 -11.44
CA HIS A 290 0.97 24.71 -10.91
C HIS A 290 2.04 25.60 -10.28
N GLY A 291 3.32 25.29 -10.44
CA GLY A 291 4.42 26.15 -10.03
C GLY A 291 4.91 25.98 -8.60
N ALA A 292 4.50 24.91 -7.91
CA ALA A 292 5.06 24.59 -6.61
C ALA A 292 6.56 24.23 -6.72
N ASP A 293 7.37 24.67 -5.76
CA ASP A 293 8.79 24.34 -5.78
C ASP A 293 9.04 22.86 -5.46
N LEU A 294 9.97 22.23 -6.21
CA LEU A 294 10.30 20.82 -6.09
C LEU A 294 10.70 20.41 -4.65
N ARG A 295 11.40 21.29 -3.93
CA ARG A 295 11.88 21.01 -2.57
C ARG A 295 10.73 20.94 -1.57
N SER A 296 9.72 21.78 -1.70
CA SER A 296 8.48 21.73 -0.90
C SER A 296 7.69 20.45 -1.18
N VAL A 297 7.53 20.08 -2.45
CA VAL A 297 6.86 18.83 -2.83
C VAL A 297 7.61 17.61 -2.29
N GLN A 298 8.93 17.56 -2.39
CA GLN A 298 9.75 16.49 -1.82
C GLN A 298 9.62 16.37 -0.31
N LYS A 299 9.57 17.50 0.42
CA LYS A 299 9.33 17.52 1.87
C LYS A 299 7.96 16.95 2.23
N MET A 300 6.90 17.35 1.52
CA MET A 300 5.55 16.81 1.72
C MET A 300 5.51 15.30 1.48
N LEU A 301 6.18 14.82 0.45
CA LEU A 301 6.26 13.40 0.12
C LEU A 301 7.12 12.58 1.10
N GLY A 302 7.96 13.23 1.92
CA GLY A 302 8.83 12.53 2.88
C GLY A 302 9.92 11.70 2.19
N HIS A 303 10.62 12.29 1.21
CA HIS A 303 11.81 11.69 0.61
C HIS A 303 12.99 11.83 1.59
N ALA A 304 13.66 10.70 1.87
CA ALA A 304 14.62 10.57 2.99
C ALA A 304 15.98 11.25 2.76
N ASP A 305 16.29 11.66 1.53
CA ASP A 305 17.62 12.16 1.16
C ASP A 305 17.89 13.63 1.53
N ILE A 306 16.95 14.31 2.16
CA ILE A 306 17.22 15.61 2.73
C ILE A 306 17.25 15.46 4.25
N ALA A 307 18.43 15.05 4.74
CA ALA A 307 18.73 15.05 6.16
C ALA A 307 18.58 16.46 6.72
N THR A 308 17.55 16.64 7.51
CA THR A 308 17.65 17.45 8.73
C THR A 308 16.35 17.28 9.51
N THR A 309 16.46 16.71 10.68
CA THR A 309 15.54 16.91 11.80
C THR A 309 15.63 18.38 12.20
N GLN A 310 15.17 19.26 11.32
CA GLN A 310 14.90 20.62 11.72
C GLN A 310 13.52 20.62 12.35
N ILE A 311 13.49 21.02 13.62
CA ILE A 311 12.32 21.43 14.36
C ILE A 311 11.40 22.16 13.38
N TYR A 312 10.21 21.61 13.14
CA TYR A 312 9.21 22.25 12.28
C TYR A 312 8.80 23.55 12.94
N THR A 313 9.47 24.63 12.55
CA THR A 313 9.11 25.97 13.00
C THR A 313 7.80 26.36 12.32
N HIS A 314 7.00 27.19 12.97
CA HIS A 314 5.76 27.75 12.41
C HIS A 314 5.92 28.28 10.98
N VAL A 315 7.09 28.81 10.64
CA VAL A 315 7.44 29.34 9.33
C VAL A 315 7.43 28.27 8.22
N VAL A 316 7.91 27.05 8.50
CA VAL A 316 7.89 25.95 7.51
C VAL A 316 6.47 25.47 7.27
N THR A 317 5.65 25.44 8.32
CA THR A 317 4.25 25.08 8.26
C THR A 317 3.45 26.04 7.38
N GLU A 318 3.61 27.34 7.60
CA GLU A 318 2.90 28.38 6.83
C GLU A 318 3.31 28.33 5.34
N ARG A 319 4.60 28.10 5.06
CA ARG A 319 5.06 27.94 3.66
C ARG A 319 4.43 26.73 2.97
N LEU A 320 4.32 25.58 3.67
CA LEU A 320 3.68 24.38 3.10
C LEU A 320 2.16 24.59 2.91
N LYS A 321 1.49 25.26 3.84
CA LYS A 321 0.07 25.64 3.69
C LYS A 321 -0.13 26.54 2.48
N LYS A 322 0.75 27.55 2.29
CA LYS A 322 0.72 28.44 1.14
C LYS A 322 0.88 27.68 -0.18
N VAL A 323 1.85 26.77 -0.26
CA VAL A 323 2.05 25.91 -1.45
C VAL A 323 0.79 25.10 -1.75
N MET A 324 0.14 24.53 -0.74
CA MET A 324 -1.12 23.80 -0.93
C MET A 324 -2.25 24.71 -1.41
N HIS A 325 -2.42 25.87 -0.77
CA HIS A 325 -3.48 26.82 -1.13
C HIS A 325 -3.30 27.40 -2.53
N ASP A 326 -2.05 27.78 -2.89
CA ASP A 326 -1.77 28.47 -4.13
C ASP A 326 -1.66 27.54 -5.35
N HIS A 327 -1.19 26.30 -5.14
CA HIS A 327 -0.78 25.40 -6.22
C HIS A 327 -1.53 24.07 -6.28
N HIS A 328 -2.36 23.72 -5.27
CA HIS A 328 -3.12 22.48 -5.36
C HIS A 328 -4.37 22.64 -6.24
N PRO A 329 -4.59 21.79 -7.24
CA PRO A 329 -5.67 21.95 -8.23
C PRO A 329 -7.08 22.07 -7.61
N LEU A 330 -7.32 21.31 -6.55
CA LEU A 330 -8.63 21.29 -5.87
C LEU A 330 -8.72 22.22 -4.66
N ALA A 331 -7.68 23.03 -4.35
CA ALA A 331 -7.71 23.92 -3.18
C ALA A 331 -8.82 24.97 -3.25
N ARG A 332 -9.26 25.31 -4.47
CA ARG A 332 -10.31 26.34 -4.74
C ARG A 332 -11.65 25.75 -5.15
N ARG A 333 -11.82 24.41 -5.07
CA ARG A 333 -13.12 23.78 -5.35
C ARG A 333 -14.11 24.26 -4.28
N LYS A 334 -15.10 25.07 -4.66
CA LYS A 334 -16.20 25.46 -3.76
C LYS A 334 -16.91 24.19 -3.30
N VAL A 335 -16.93 23.97 -1.99
CA VAL A 335 -17.85 23.04 -1.38
C VAL A 335 -19.22 23.71 -1.52
N GLU A 336 -20.10 23.17 -2.34
CA GLU A 336 -21.50 23.62 -2.37
C GLU A 336 -22.08 23.35 -0.97
N GLU A 337 -22.45 24.39 -0.28
CA GLU A 337 -23.21 24.27 0.97
C GLU A 337 -24.50 23.51 0.66
N PRO A 338 -24.88 22.52 1.48
CA PRO A 338 -26.17 21.86 1.32
C PRO A 338 -27.25 22.95 1.43
N SER A 339 -28.03 23.14 0.35
CA SER A 339 -29.17 24.00 0.35
C SER A 339 -30.11 23.59 1.49
N GLU A 340 -30.23 24.44 2.49
CA GLU A 340 -31.26 24.32 3.50
C GLU A 340 -32.65 24.35 2.78
N GLY A 341 -33.31 23.21 2.79
CA GLY A 341 -34.66 22.99 2.32
C GLY A 341 -35.47 22.27 3.38
#